data_3e563ab9cd5ca0b91b09a2ce23e07bfe
#
_entry.id   3e563ab9cd5ca0b91b09a2ce23e07bfe
#
_cell.length_a   1.000
_cell.length_b   1.000
_cell.length_c   1.000
_cell.angle_alpha   90.00
_cell.angle_beta   90.00
_cell.angle_gamma   90.00
#
_symmetry.space_group_name_H-M   'P 1'
#
loop_
_entity.id
_entity.type
_entity.pdbx_description
1 polymer ?
#
loop_
_entity_poly.entity_id
_entity_poly.type
_entity_poly.pdbx_seq_one_letter_code
_entity_poly.pdbx_strand_id
1 'polypeptide(L)'
;TEFIMNLLPEKRKSTKISEKEELFLQNLFENGGHVVAAAENAGYTKGSAGYLRSKLADEIIKRSKNLLASASVKATNRLISMIDSPQIERGDDVRLKAAESLLNRVGLG
;
A
#
# COMPACT_ATOMS: atom_id res chain seq x y z
N THR A 1 -25.04 -27.96 10.13
CA THR A 1 -23.86 -27.56 9.32
C THR A 1 -24.23 -26.51 8.29
N GLU A 2 -25.34 -26.72 7.56
CA GLU A 2 -25.77 -25.69 6.60
C GLU A 2 -26.13 -24.39 7.27
N PHE A 3 -26.72 -24.48 8.45
CA PHE A 3 -27.04 -23.29 9.23
C PHE A 3 -25.79 -22.48 9.58
N ILE A 4 -24.74 -23.15 9.99
CA ILE A 4 -23.49 -22.51 10.32
C ILE A 4 -22.85 -21.89 9.08
N MET A 5 -22.91 -22.59 7.96
CA MET A 5 -22.37 -22.09 6.70
C MET A 5 -23.12 -20.86 6.18
N ASN A 6 -24.41 -20.79 6.46
CA ASN A 6 -25.20 -19.62 6.07
C ASN A 6 -24.84 -18.38 6.88
N LEU A 7 -24.36 -18.55 8.10
CA LEU A 7 -23.90 -17.44 8.91
C LEU A 7 -22.53 -16.91 8.45
N LEU A 8 -21.67 -17.83 8.04
CA LEU A 8 -20.32 -17.46 7.60
C LEU A 8 -20.27 -16.63 6.30
N PRO A 9 -21.12 -16.91 5.30
CA PRO A 9 -21.06 -16.15 4.04
C PRO A 9 -21.26 -14.64 4.19
N GLU A 10 -22.03 -14.20 5.15
CA GLU A 10 -22.23 -12.76 5.36
C GLU A 10 -20.94 -12.06 5.71
N LYS A 11 -20.14 -12.65 6.59
CA LYS A 11 -18.84 -12.10 6.94
C LYS A 11 -17.89 -12.11 5.76
N ARG A 12 -17.95 -13.17 4.96
CA ARG A 12 -17.11 -13.27 3.76
C ARG A 12 -17.48 -12.22 2.73
N LYS A 13 -18.77 -11.94 2.56
CA LYS A 13 -19.23 -10.91 1.63
C LYS A 13 -18.72 -9.54 2.02
N SER A 14 -18.65 -9.26 3.32
CA SER A 14 -18.16 -7.95 3.78
C SER A 14 -16.69 -7.74 3.46
N THR A 15 -15.92 -8.82 3.24
CA THR A 15 -14.51 -8.74 2.91
C THR A 15 -14.23 -8.96 1.43
N LYS A 16 -15.27 -9.33 0.68
CA LYS A 16 -15.09 -9.61 -0.74
C LYS A 16 -15.12 -8.33 -1.56
N ILE A 17 -14.11 -8.19 -2.39
CA ILE A 17 -13.93 -7.01 -3.22
C ILE A 17 -14.32 -7.36 -4.66
N SER A 18 -15.16 -6.53 -5.27
CA SER A 18 -15.55 -6.73 -6.67
C SER A 18 -14.39 -6.35 -7.60
N GLU A 19 -14.48 -6.81 -8.85
CA GLU A 19 -13.47 -6.46 -9.86
C GLU A 19 -13.36 -4.94 -10.05
N LYS A 20 -14.49 -4.27 -10.02
CA LYS A 20 -14.54 -2.82 -10.18
C LYS A 20 -13.91 -2.11 -8.99
N GLU A 21 -14.15 -2.61 -7.79
CA GLU A 21 -13.53 -2.10 -6.57
C GLU A 21 -12.03 -2.37 -6.57
N GLU A 22 -11.61 -3.53 -7.06
CA GLU A 22 -10.20 -3.85 -7.20
C GLU A 22 -9.52 -2.87 -8.16
N LEU A 23 -10.17 -2.56 -9.26
CA LEU A 23 -9.66 -1.59 -10.23
C LEU A 23 -9.52 -0.20 -9.61
N PHE A 24 -10.51 0.20 -8.80
CA PHE A 24 -10.44 1.45 -8.05
C PHE A 24 -9.22 1.48 -7.14
N LEU A 25 -8.99 0.39 -6.39
CA LEU A 25 -7.85 0.30 -5.47
C LEU A 25 -6.52 0.35 -6.22
N GLN A 26 -6.40 -0.36 -7.32
CA GLN A 26 -5.18 -0.33 -8.13
C GLN A 26 -4.90 1.07 -8.62
N ASN A 27 -5.92 1.75 -9.17
CA ASN A 27 -5.77 3.11 -9.65
C ASN A 27 -5.40 4.07 -8.53
N LEU A 28 -5.98 3.88 -7.35
CA LEU A 28 -5.72 4.74 -6.19
C LEU A 28 -4.26 4.72 -5.80
N PHE A 29 -3.66 3.53 -5.76
CA PHE A 29 -2.25 3.40 -5.40
C PHE A 29 -1.31 3.82 -6.52
N GLU A 30 -1.72 3.67 -7.77
CA GLU A 30 -0.92 4.10 -8.91
C GLU A 30 -0.88 5.62 -9.09
N ASN A 31 -1.98 6.29 -8.77
CA ASN A 31 -2.06 7.74 -8.97
C ASN A 31 -1.70 8.57 -7.73
N GLY A 32 -1.20 7.93 -6.70
CA GLY A 32 -0.75 8.65 -5.51
C GLY A 32 -1.86 9.06 -4.55
N GLY A 33 -3.00 8.38 -4.59
CA GLY A 33 -4.06 8.61 -3.62
C GLY A 33 -5.16 9.56 -4.06
N HIS A 34 -5.25 9.86 -5.34
CA HIS A 34 -6.32 10.72 -5.87
C HIS A 34 -7.61 9.93 -6.02
N VAL A 35 -8.48 10.03 -5.02
CA VAL A 35 -9.67 9.20 -4.89
C VAL A 35 -10.67 9.40 -6.03
N VAL A 36 -10.94 10.65 -6.39
CA VAL A 36 -11.91 10.95 -7.45
C VAL A 36 -11.45 10.40 -8.78
N ALA A 37 -10.19 10.64 -9.14
CA ALA A 37 -9.63 10.14 -10.39
C ALA A 37 -9.62 8.61 -10.42
N ALA A 38 -9.30 7.97 -9.31
CA ALA A 38 -9.30 6.52 -9.22
C ALA A 38 -10.70 5.95 -9.42
N ALA A 39 -11.72 6.58 -8.84
CA ALA A 39 -13.11 6.16 -9.01
C ALA A 39 -13.56 6.29 -10.46
N GLU A 40 -13.27 7.42 -11.09
CA GLU A 40 -13.64 7.65 -12.49
C GLU A 40 -12.93 6.65 -13.41
N ASN A 41 -11.65 6.41 -13.20
CA ASN A 41 -10.89 5.46 -14.01
C ASN A 41 -11.40 4.03 -13.85
N ALA A 42 -12.00 3.72 -12.71
CA ALA A 42 -12.58 2.41 -12.45
C ALA A 42 -14.02 2.28 -13.00
N GLY A 43 -14.56 3.36 -13.55
CA GLY A 43 -15.91 3.36 -14.11
C GLY A 43 -16.99 3.82 -13.15
N TYR A 44 -16.62 4.43 -12.05
CA TYR A 44 -17.57 5.01 -11.10
C TYR A 44 -17.80 6.50 -11.42
N THR A 45 -18.83 7.07 -10.83
CA THR A 45 -19.06 8.50 -10.92
C THR A 45 -18.21 9.24 -9.88
N LYS A 46 -18.00 10.53 -10.07
CA LYS A 46 -17.27 11.35 -9.11
C LYS A 46 -17.88 11.30 -7.71
N GLY A 47 -19.22 11.26 -7.65
CA GLY A 47 -19.93 11.22 -6.37
C GLY A 47 -19.72 9.93 -5.59
N SER A 48 -19.19 8.89 -6.23
CA SER A 48 -18.93 7.61 -5.56
C SER A 48 -17.62 7.58 -4.79
N ALA A 49 -16.73 8.53 -5.03
CA ALA A 49 -15.37 8.50 -4.47
C ALA A 49 -15.35 8.42 -2.94
N GLY A 50 -16.13 9.25 -2.27
CA GLY A 50 -16.18 9.26 -0.81
C GLY A 50 -16.74 7.96 -0.24
N TYR A 51 -17.77 7.45 -0.87
CA TYR A 51 -18.38 6.17 -0.48
C TYR A 51 -17.38 5.02 -0.63
N LEU A 52 -16.68 4.97 -1.75
CA LEU A 52 -15.68 3.92 -2.00
C LEU A 52 -14.53 3.99 -1.00
N ARG A 53 -14.06 5.19 -0.72
CA ARG A 53 -12.99 5.37 0.26
C ARG A 53 -13.42 4.86 1.63
N SER A 54 -14.64 5.17 2.05
CA SER A 54 -15.15 4.71 3.34
C SER A 54 -15.39 3.21 3.37
N LYS A 55 -15.99 2.67 2.32
CA LYS A 55 -16.29 1.25 2.22
C LYS A 55 -15.03 0.40 2.21
N LEU A 56 -14.01 0.85 1.50
CA LEU A 56 -12.77 0.10 1.30
C LEU A 56 -11.63 0.57 2.22
N ALA A 57 -11.96 1.36 3.25
CA ALA A 57 -10.95 1.93 4.15
C ALA A 57 -10.03 0.88 4.76
N ASP A 58 -10.57 -0.23 5.24
CA ASP A 58 -9.76 -1.28 5.85
C ASP A 58 -8.80 -1.91 4.86
N GLU A 59 -9.27 -2.13 3.64
CA GLU A 59 -8.44 -2.70 2.58
C GLU A 59 -7.35 -1.70 2.15
N ILE A 60 -7.68 -0.43 2.07
CA ILE A 60 -6.71 0.63 1.75
C ILE A 60 -5.60 0.65 2.81
N ILE A 61 -5.97 0.61 4.08
CA ILE A 61 -5.01 0.60 5.18
C ILE A 61 -4.12 -0.63 5.11
N LYS A 62 -4.72 -1.79 4.89
CA LYS A 62 -3.99 -3.05 4.78
C LYS A 62 -2.96 -3.00 3.65
N ARG A 63 -3.37 -2.55 2.47
CA ARG A 63 -2.47 -2.46 1.31
C ARG A 63 -1.38 -1.40 1.52
N SER A 64 -1.72 -0.30 2.19
CA SER A 64 -0.74 0.73 2.53
C SER A 64 0.34 0.20 3.45
N LYS A 65 -0.05 -0.57 4.47
CA LYS A 65 0.91 -1.21 5.38
C LYS A 65 1.81 -2.20 4.65
N ASN A 66 1.25 -2.97 3.74
CA ASN A 66 2.03 -3.93 2.95
C ASN A 66 3.04 -3.23 2.04
N LEU A 67 2.64 -2.12 1.41
CA LEU A 67 3.55 -1.33 0.59
C LEU A 67 4.66 -0.72 1.42
N LEU A 68 4.32 -0.19 2.58
CA LEU A 68 5.30 0.39 3.48
C LEU A 68 6.32 -0.65 3.93
N ALA A 69 5.85 -1.84 4.31
CA ALA A 69 6.73 -2.93 4.70
C ALA A 69 7.67 -3.32 3.56
N SER A 70 7.15 -3.42 2.34
CA SER A 70 7.96 -3.75 1.17
C SER A 70 9.03 -2.68 0.90
N ALA A 71 8.63 -1.41 0.97
CA ALA A 71 9.56 -0.29 0.78
C ALA A 71 10.65 -0.30 1.85
N SER A 72 10.31 -0.64 3.08
CA SER A 72 11.26 -0.73 4.20
C SER A 72 12.29 -1.82 3.95
N VAL A 73 11.87 -2.97 3.44
CA VAL A 73 12.80 -4.07 3.10
C VAL A 73 13.76 -3.63 2.00
N LYS A 74 13.25 -2.96 0.97
CA LYS A 74 14.10 -2.45 -0.12
C LYS A 74 15.12 -1.45 0.39
N ALA A 75 14.69 -0.53 1.25
CA ALA A 75 15.59 0.46 1.85
C ALA A 75 16.67 -0.21 2.70
N THR A 76 16.29 -1.22 3.48
CA THR A 76 17.24 -1.98 4.31
C THR A 76 18.27 -2.70 3.44
N ASN A 77 17.83 -3.36 2.39
CA ASN A 77 18.73 -4.07 1.48
C ASN A 77 19.70 -3.11 0.79
N ARG A 78 19.23 -1.94 0.41
CA ARG A 78 20.08 -0.93 -0.21
C ARG A 78 21.13 -0.42 0.78
N LEU A 79 20.74 -0.20 2.03
CA LEU A 79 21.66 0.23 3.09
C LEU A 79 22.73 -0.83 3.33
N ILE A 80 22.35 -2.08 3.43
CA ILE A 80 23.29 -3.19 3.61
C ILE A 80 24.26 -3.26 2.44
N SER A 81 23.76 -3.13 1.23
CA SER A 81 24.58 -3.15 0.01
C SER A 81 25.63 -2.03 0.01
N MET A 82 25.25 -0.85 0.48
CA MET A 82 26.18 0.28 0.60
C MET A 82 27.26 0.04 1.62
N ILE A 83 26.89 -0.55 2.77
CA ILE A 83 27.84 -0.86 3.85
C ILE A 83 28.82 -1.93 3.40
N ASP A 84 28.37 -2.94 2.67
CA ASP A 84 29.20 -4.05 2.22
C ASP A 84 30.04 -3.71 0.98
N SER A 85 29.82 -2.54 0.39
CA SER A 85 30.60 -2.11 -0.78
C SER A 85 32.04 -1.91 -0.40
N PRO A 86 33.02 -2.49 -1.13
CA PRO A 86 34.44 -2.35 -0.82
C PRO A 86 34.99 -0.95 -1.07
N GLN A 87 34.27 -0.11 -1.78
CA GLN A 87 34.68 1.27 -2.09
C GLN A 87 33.53 2.22 -1.79
N ILE A 88 33.60 2.86 -0.63
CA ILE A 88 32.61 3.87 -0.25
C ILE A 88 33.24 5.23 -0.55
N GLU A 89 32.68 5.93 -1.53
CA GLU A 89 33.07 7.28 -1.88
C GLU A 89 32.14 8.28 -1.19
N ARG A 90 32.50 9.57 -1.28
CA ARG A 90 31.67 10.63 -0.67
C ARG A 90 30.21 10.59 -1.11
N GLY A 91 29.97 10.25 -2.40
CA GLY A 91 28.61 10.13 -2.90
C GLY A 91 27.85 9.01 -2.21
N ASP A 92 28.55 7.94 -1.85
CA ASP A 92 27.94 6.81 -1.16
C ASP A 92 27.59 7.16 0.29
N ASP A 93 28.40 8.00 0.94
CA ASP A 93 28.09 8.48 2.28
C ASP A 93 26.78 9.26 2.29
N VAL A 94 26.55 10.10 1.28
CA VAL A 94 25.31 10.86 1.17
C VAL A 94 24.13 9.93 0.97
N ARG A 95 24.28 8.92 0.13
CA ARG A 95 23.23 7.91 -0.09
C ARG A 95 22.94 7.10 1.16
N LEU A 96 23.98 6.74 1.90
CA LEU A 96 23.84 5.99 3.14
C LEU A 96 23.03 6.79 4.16
N LYS A 97 23.35 8.08 4.31
CA LYS A 97 22.62 8.96 5.22
C LYS A 97 21.15 9.11 4.79
N ALA A 98 20.92 9.21 3.48
CA ALA A 98 19.55 9.30 2.97
C ALA A 98 18.77 8.01 3.25
N ALA A 99 19.38 6.85 3.11
CA ALA A 99 18.76 5.57 3.40
C ALA A 99 18.45 5.43 4.88
N GLU A 100 19.37 5.84 5.76
CA GLU A 100 19.15 5.83 7.21
C GLU A 100 17.98 6.74 7.59
N SER A 101 17.90 7.90 6.99
CA SER A 101 16.81 8.84 7.23
C SER A 101 15.47 8.23 6.82
N LEU A 102 15.42 7.53 5.69
CA LEU A 102 14.22 6.85 5.24
C LEU A 102 13.79 5.76 6.22
N LEU A 103 14.73 4.96 6.70
CA LEU A 103 14.45 3.91 7.66
C LEU A 103 13.88 4.47 8.97
N ASN A 104 14.43 5.58 9.42
CA ASN A 104 13.93 6.25 10.62
C ASN A 104 12.50 6.75 10.42
N ARG A 105 12.18 7.27 9.26
CA ARG A 105 10.83 7.77 8.96
C ARG A 105 9.79 6.66 8.96
N VAL A 106 10.18 5.45 8.57
CA VAL A 106 9.25 4.32 8.57
C VAL A 106 9.27 3.54 9.89
N GLY A 107 10.01 4.03 10.87
CA GLY A 107 10.01 3.44 12.20
C GLY A 107 10.87 2.19 12.36
N LEU A 108 11.85 2.01 11.52
CA LEU A 108 12.77 0.87 11.58
C LEU A 108 14.13 1.21 12.18
N GLY A 109 14.38 2.46 12.43
CA GLY A 109 15.65 2.90 13.00
C GLY A 109 15.71 2.88 14.49
#